data_35fae5cec96f201d80229b31b937dce1
#
_entry.id   35fae5cec96f201d80229b31b937dce1
#
_cell.length_a   1.000
_cell.length_b   1.000
_cell.length_c   1.000
_cell.angle_alpha   90.00
_cell.angle_beta   90.00
_cell.angle_gamma   90.00
#
_symmetry.space_group_name_H-M   'P 1'
#
loop_
_entity.id
_entity.type
_entity.pdbx_description
1 polymer ?
#
loop_
_entity_poly.entity_id
_entity_poly.type
_entity_poly.pdbx_seq_one_letter_code
_entity_poly.pdbx_strand_id
1 'polypeptide(L)'
;MTRECKIGNVTLKNPFLLAPLAGVTDAPFRRICGEKGAGLVCSEMVSAKGLWYKDKNTDRLLEILDGEAPVAYQIFGHEPEIMAEAARMLNDRRQVLLDINMGCPVPKIVRNGEGSALMREPKLARRVVEAVVSASTKPVTVKIRAGWNDAEKNAVEVAQAIEAGGASAVCVHGRTREQFYSGHADWNIIAAVKKAVRIPVIGNGDVTDVTSAYRMMQETGCDFVMIGRGALGNPWIFEGLARAWDAGVFDAPRTEGRGTEPVLPRDSRDAAGAQAAQSAVKMPQPEKAAELSLYDIVPSKEDKIEMMLRHFEDVYALKGEYTAVREMRKHVGWYLKGLPGAAAFRGRVNQINDAAALREAIRGI
;
A
#
# COMPACT_ATOMS: atom_id res chain seq x y z
N MET A 1 22.42 14.26 8.73
CA MET A 1 22.31 12.87 9.21
C MET A 1 21.22 12.22 8.37
N THR A 2 21.57 11.22 7.58
CA THR A 2 20.58 10.43 6.82
C THR A 2 19.61 9.77 7.79
N ARG A 3 18.33 10.03 7.60
CA ARG A 3 17.26 9.51 8.46
C ARG A 3 17.17 8.00 8.28
N GLU A 4 17.35 7.25 9.37
CA GLU A 4 17.28 5.78 9.32
C GLU A 4 15.84 5.31 9.02
N CYS A 5 15.66 4.60 7.89
CA CYS A 5 14.39 4.00 7.50
C CYS A 5 14.32 2.57 8.03
N LYS A 6 13.79 2.37 9.26
CA LYS A 6 13.83 1.07 9.94
C LYS A 6 12.45 0.63 10.42
N ILE A 7 12.13 -0.64 10.19
CA ILE A 7 10.93 -1.31 10.72
C ILE A 7 11.41 -2.58 11.46
N GLY A 8 11.26 -2.59 12.77
CA GLY A 8 11.87 -3.65 13.60
C GLY A 8 13.38 -3.68 13.42
N ASN A 9 13.93 -4.81 12.99
CA ASN A 9 15.36 -4.98 12.68
C ASN A 9 15.69 -4.84 11.18
N VAL A 10 14.72 -4.48 10.34
CA VAL A 10 14.89 -4.33 8.88
C VAL A 10 15.16 -2.87 8.54
N THR A 11 16.33 -2.60 7.95
CA THR A 11 16.69 -1.28 7.40
C THR A 11 16.36 -1.23 5.91
N LEU A 12 15.64 -0.19 5.49
CA LEU A 12 15.25 0.05 4.11
C LEU A 12 16.06 1.20 3.51
N LYS A 13 16.27 1.17 2.19
CA LYS A 13 17.03 2.22 1.48
C LYS A 13 16.32 3.59 1.45
N ASN A 14 14.98 3.60 1.49
CA ASN A 14 14.15 4.79 1.55
C ASN A 14 12.76 4.45 2.16
N PRO A 15 11.93 5.44 2.52
CA PRO A 15 10.66 5.21 3.21
C PRO A 15 9.46 4.94 2.26
N PHE A 16 9.67 4.67 0.97
CA PHE A 16 8.57 4.53 0.00
C PHE A 16 8.28 3.06 -0.31
N LEU A 17 7.04 2.65 -0.01
CA LEU A 17 6.63 1.25 -0.02
C LEU A 17 5.55 1.01 -1.07
N LEU A 18 5.59 -0.14 -1.76
CA LEU A 18 4.49 -0.59 -2.63
C LEU A 18 3.40 -1.26 -1.78
N ALA A 19 2.16 -0.80 -1.93
CA ALA A 19 1.01 -1.38 -1.22
C ALA A 19 0.62 -2.76 -1.75
N PRO A 20 0.07 -3.64 -0.90
CA PRO A 20 -0.55 -4.89 -1.34
C PRO A 20 -1.84 -4.59 -2.12
N LEU A 21 -1.94 -5.06 -3.35
CA LEU A 21 -3.10 -4.90 -4.24
C LEU A 21 -3.45 -6.24 -4.87
N ALA A 22 -4.56 -6.85 -4.42
CA ALA A 22 -5.01 -8.16 -4.91
C ALA A 22 -5.19 -8.18 -6.43
N GLY A 23 -4.61 -9.17 -7.08
CA GLY A 23 -4.58 -9.31 -8.54
C GLY A 23 -3.63 -8.34 -9.25
N VAL A 24 -2.77 -7.61 -8.54
CA VAL A 24 -1.91 -6.56 -9.12
C VAL A 24 -0.46 -6.67 -8.67
N THR A 25 -0.21 -6.80 -7.36
CA THR A 25 1.15 -6.81 -6.82
C THR A 25 1.74 -8.22 -6.77
N ASP A 26 1.66 -8.89 -7.92
CA ASP A 26 2.37 -10.15 -8.17
C ASP A 26 3.89 -9.93 -8.25
N ALA A 27 4.66 -11.02 -8.27
CA ALA A 27 6.12 -10.96 -8.26
C ALA A 27 6.70 -10.12 -9.43
N PRO A 28 6.22 -10.24 -10.70
CA PRO A 28 6.67 -9.37 -11.79
C PRO A 28 6.48 -7.88 -11.52
N PHE A 29 5.30 -7.46 -11.06
CA PHE A 29 5.04 -6.04 -10.80
C PHE A 29 5.83 -5.53 -9.59
N ARG A 30 5.96 -6.33 -8.53
CA ARG A 30 6.82 -5.99 -7.37
C ARG A 30 8.27 -5.81 -7.79
N ARG A 31 8.81 -6.70 -8.64
CA ARG A 31 10.18 -6.59 -9.16
C ARG A 31 10.38 -5.27 -9.91
N ILE A 32 9.48 -4.94 -10.84
CA ILE A 32 9.51 -3.66 -11.57
C ILE A 32 9.53 -2.46 -10.61
N CYS A 33 8.63 -2.43 -9.61
CA CYS A 33 8.59 -1.35 -8.63
C CYS A 33 9.86 -1.28 -7.77
N GLY A 34 10.42 -2.44 -7.39
CA GLY A 34 11.69 -2.52 -6.64
C GLY A 34 12.87 -1.97 -7.41
N GLU A 35 13.02 -2.34 -8.68
CA GLU A 35 14.06 -1.82 -9.58
C GLU A 35 13.89 -0.31 -9.83
N LYS A 36 12.66 0.17 -9.87
CA LYS A 36 12.34 1.60 -9.95
C LYS A 36 12.53 2.34 -8.63
N GLY A 37 12.97 1.69 -7.58
CA GLY A 37 13.40 2.38 -6.37
C GLY A 37 12.51 2.21 -5.14
N ALA A 38 11.44 1.39 -5.18
CA ALA A 38 10.68 1.11 -3.98
C ALA A 38 11.57 0.55 -2.86
N GLY A 39 11.45 1.09 -1.64
CA GLY A 39 12.24 0.64 -0.48
C GLY A 39 11.79 -0.73 0.04
N LEU A 40 10.50 -1.03 -0.07
CA LEU A 40 9.88 -2.30 0.27
C LEU A 40 8.68 -2.54 -0.66
N VAL A 41 8.42 -3.78 -1.00
CA VAL A 41 7.22 -4.17 -1.76
C VAL A 41 6.39 -5.19 -0.97
N CYS A 42 5.06 -5.09 -1.06
CA CYS A 42 4.17 -6.04 -0.40
C CYS A 42 3.57 -7.03 -1.40
N SER A 43 3.50 -8.31 -1.01
CA SER A 43 2.78 -9.33 -1.78
C SER A 43 1.28 -9.03 -1.83
N GLU A 44 0.56 -9.73 -2.68
CA GLU A 44 -0.88 -9.85 -2.54
C GLU A 44 -1.22 -10.50 -1.20
N MET A 45 -2.45 -10.27 -0.70
CA MET A 45 -2.86 -10.84 0.57
C MET A 45 -3.12 -12.34 0.46
N VAL A 46 -2.58 -13.11 1.38
CA VAL A 46 -2.61 -14.57 1.42
C VAL A 46 -3.49 -15.03 2.59
N SER A 47 -4.39 -15.97 2.34
CA SER A 47 -5.24 -16.54 3.38
C SER A 47 -4.43 -17.40 4.34
N ALA A 48 -4.46 -17.12 5.65
CA ALA A 48 -3.87 -17.96 6.67
C ALA A 48 -4.46 -19.38 6.66
N LYS A 49 -5.78 -19.50 6.46
CA LYS A 49 -6.44 -20.79 6.25
C LYS A 49 -5.96 -21.48 4.98
N GLY A 50 -5.78 -20.74 3.88
CA GLY A 50 -5.24 -21.28 2.63
C GLY A 50 -3.85 -21.89 2.83
N LEU A 51 -2.98 -21.23 3.59
CA LEU A 51 -1.66 -21.76 3.97
C LEU A 51 -1.81 -23.02 4.82
N TRP A 52 -2.64 -22.97 5.86
CA TRP A 52 -2.90 -24.12 6.74
C TRP A 52 -3.33 -25.36 5.97
N TYR A 53 -4.24 -25.21 5.01
CA TYR A 53 -4.71 -26.30 4.16
C TYR A 53 -3.81 -26.62 2.97
N LYS A 54 -2.64 -25.97 2.83
CA LYS A 54 -1.64 -26.14 1.77
C LYS A 54 -2.25 -25.98 0.36
N ASP A 55 -3.11 -24.97 0.19
CA ASP A 55 -3.66 -24.64 -1.11
C ASP A 55 -2.56 -24.17 -2.08
N LYS A 56 -2.40 -24.89 -3.20
CA LYS A 56 -1.37 -24.62 -4.21
C LYS A 56 -1.47 -23.21 -4.82
N ASN A 57 -2.66 -22.63 -4.89
CA ASN A 57 -2.83 -21.26 -5.39
C ASN A 57 -2.28 -20.23 -4.41
N THR A 58 -2.37 -20.53 -3.13
CA THR A 58 -1.81 -19.68 -2.06
C THR A 58 -0.28 -19.60 -2.15
N ASP A 59 0.39 -20.71 -2.43
CA ASP A 59 1.86 -20.76 -2.52
C ASP A 59 2.41 -19.92 -3.68
N ARG A 60 1.69 -19.83 -4.81
CA ARG A 60 2.05 -18.98 -5.95
C ARG A 60 2.08 -17.48 -5.61
N LEU A 61 1.25 -17.03 -4.68
CA LEU A 61 1.23 -15.63 -4.23
C LEU A 61 2.46 -15.26 -3.39
N LEU A 62 3.18 -16.26 -2.88
CA LEU A 62 4.37 -16.13 -2.04
C LEU A 62 5.68 -16.21 -2.83
N GLU A 63 5.61 -16.27 -4.16
CA GLU A 63 6.81 -16.31 -4.99
C GLU A 63 7.56 -14.99 -4.92
N ILE A 64 8.87 -15.04 -4.74
CA ILE A 64 9.79 -13.90 -4.78
C ILE A 64 10.81 -14.17 -5.88
N LEU A 65 10.82 -13.31 -6.90
CA LEU A 65 11.80 -13.36 -7.97
C LEU A 65 13.14 -12.79 -7.53
N ASP A 66 14.21 -13.22 -8.18
CA ASP A 66 15.52 -12.63 -7.94
C ASP A 66 15.55 -11.18 -8.43
N GLY A 67 16.19 -10.30 -7.64
CA GLY A 67 16.24 -8.87 -7.91
C GLY A 67 15.03 -8.08 -7.43
N GLU A 68 14.02 -8.69 -6.79
CA GLU A 68 13.00 -7.91 -6.10
C GLU A 68 13.62 -7.07 -4.97
N ALA A 69 13.01 -5.92 -4.66
CA ALA A 69 13.26 -5.18 -3.43
C ALA A 69 12.93 -6.07 -2.21
N PRO A 70 13.31 -5.66 -0.97
CA PRO A 70 12.83 -6.35 0.22
C PRO A 70 11.31 -6.57 0.17
N VAL A 71 10.85 -7.81 0.38
CA VAL A 71 9.42 -8.18 0.27
C VAL A 71 8.82 -8.36 1.65
N ALA A 72 7.62 -7.78 1.87
CA ALA A 72 6.74 -8.14 2.95
C ALA A 72 5.66 -9.09 2.43
N TYR A 73 5.43 -10.25 3.09
CA TYR A 73 4.24 -11.05 2.82
C TYR A 73 3.06 -10.52 3.62
N GLN A 74 1.92 -10.33 2.95
CA GLN A 74 0.70 -9.96 3.65
C GLN A 74 -0.21 -11.16 3.83
N ILE A 75 -0.58 -11.48 5.08
CA ILE A 75 -1.53 -12.54 5.42
C ILE A 75 -2.84 -11.95 5.95
N PHE A 76 -3.94 -12.69 5.82
CA PHE A 76 -5.23 -12.34 6.41
C PHE A 76 -5.92 -13.54 7.05
N GLY A 77 -6.66 -13.28 8.09
CA GLY A 77 -7.42 -14.22 8.92
C GLY A 77 -7.85 -13.51 10.20
N HIS A 78 -8.71 -14.14 11.00
CA HIS A 78 -9.20 -13.59 12.27
C HIS A 78 -8.98 -14.53 13.48
N GLU A 79 -8.59 -15.77 13.23
CA GLU A 79 -8.34 -16.77 14.27
C GLU A 79 -6.88 -16.72 14.71
N PRO A 80 -6.56 -16.32 15.96
CA PRO A 80 -5.17 -16.12 16.40
C PRO A 80 -4.29 -17.36 16.20
N GLU A 81 -4.81 -18.56 16.48
CA GLU A 81 -4.07 -19.81 16.39
C GLU A 81 -3.70 -20.14 14.92
N ILE A 82 -4.64 -19.95 13.99
CA ILE A 82 -4.40 -20.18 12.55
C ILE A 82 -3.44 -19.14 11.99
N MET A 83 -3.57 -17.88 12.43
CA MET A 83 -2.66 -16.81 12.03
C MET A 83 -1.23 -17.05 12.54
N ALA A 84 -1.09 -17.54 13.77
CA ALA A 84 0.21 -17.92 14.33
C ALA A 84 0.85 -19.08 13.56
N GLU A 85 0.07 -20.07 13.18
CA GLU A 85 0.58 -21.21 12.42
C GLU A 85 1.00 -20.78 11.00
N ALA A 86 0.20 -19.94 10.35
CA ALA A 86 0.60 -19.35 9.07
C ALA A 86 1.93 -18.59 9.19
N ALA A 87 2.15 -17.84 10.28
CA ALA A 87 3.41 -17.16 10.52
C ALA A 87 4.59 -18.16 10.67
N ARG A 88 4.41 -19.26 11.41
CA ARG A 88 5.45 -20.31 11.52
C ARG A 88 5.81 -20.91 10.18
N MET A 89 4.80 -21.23 9.35
CA MET A 89 5.02 -21.78 7.99
C MET A 89 5.80 -20.83 7.07
N LEU A 90 5.80 -19.53 7.36
CA LEU A 90 6.48 -18.51 6.56
C LEU A 90 7.88 -18.14 7.09
N ASN A 91 8.29 -18.62 8.27
CA ASN A 91 9.56 -18.22 8.89
C ASN A 91 10.79 -18.52 8.04
N ASP A 92 10.78 -19.63 7.32
CA ASP A 92 11.91 -20.08 6.47
C ASP A 92 11.84 -19.53 5.03
N ARG A 93 10.84 -18.67 4.72
CA ARG A 93 10.70 -18.02 3.42
C ARG A 93 11.57 -16.76 3.33
N ARG A 94 11.74 -16.24 2.10
CA ARG A 94 12.65 -15.13 1.76
C ARG A 94 12.18 -13.72 2.15
N GLN A 95 10.93 -13.56 2.59
CA GLN A 95 10.42 -12.24 3.00
C GLN A 95 11.19 -11.66 4.19
N VAL A 96 11.25 -10.35 4.27
CA VAL A 96 11.91 -9.63 5.37
C VAL A 96 10.94 -9.19 6.47
N LEU A 97 9.65 -9.05 6.12
CA LEU A 97 8.56 -8.66 7.03
C LEU A 97 7.34 -9.54 6.82
N LEU A 98 6.52 -9.68 7.85
CA LEU A 98 5.18 -10.25 7.78
C LEU A 98 4.16 -9.16 8.08
N ASP A 99 3.22 -8.91 7.16
CA ASP A 99 2.17 -7.91 7.31
C ASP A 99 0.81 -8.56 7.51
N ILE A 100 0.01 -8.02 8.43
CA ILE A 100 -1.35 -8.50 8.71
C ILE A 100 -2.37 -7.56 8.06
N ASN A 101 -3.25 -8.10 7.22
CA ASN A 101 -4.33 -7.33 6.62
C ASN A 101 -5.50 -7.17 7.61
N MET A 102 -5.74 -5.94 8.05
CA MET A 102 -6.93 -5.53 8.80
C MET A 102 -7.67 -4.38 8.11
N GLY A 103 -7.52 -4.26 6.77
CA GLY A 103 -8.09 -3.14 6.01
C GLY A 103 -8.84 -3.53 4.74
N CYS A 104 -8.85 -4.80 4.33
CA CYS A 104 -9.55 -5.24 3.12
C CYS A 104 -11.07 -5.01 3.25
N PRO A 105 -11.71 -4.23 2.31
CA PRO A 105 -13.13 -3.91 2.41
C PRO A 105 -14.03 -4.90 1.67
N VAL A 106 -13.45 -5.90 0.99
CA VAL A 106 -14.17 -6.83 0.10
C VAL A 106 -15.22 -7.62 0.88
N PRO A 107 -16.50 -7.65 0.44
CA PRO A 107 -17.59 -8.28 1.19
C PRO A 107 -17.34 -9.74 1.58
N LYS A 108 -16.71 -10.53 0.69
CA LYS A 108 -16.39 -11.95 0.95
C LYS A 108 -15.44 -12.10 2.15
N ILE A 109 -14.44 -11.23 2.28
CA ILE A 109 -13.47 -11.22 3.38
C ILE A 109 -14.14 -10.74 4.67
N VAL A 110 -14.84 -9.63 4.58
CA VAL A 110 -15.49 -8.97 5.74
C VAL A 110 -16.56 -9.85 6.38
N ARG A 111 -17.37 -10.60 5.58
CA ARG A 111 -18.39 -11.51 6.09
C ARG A 111 -17.81 -12.65 6.93
N ASN A 112 -16.55 -13.00 6.69
CA ASN A 112 -15.84 -14.01 7.46
C ASN A 112 -15.20 -13.46 8.76
N GLY A 113 -15.43 -12.18 9.10
CA GLY A 113 -14.77 -11.55 10.26
C GLY A 113 -13.32 -11.11 10.00
N GLU A 114 -12.86 -11.13 8.75
CA GLU A 114 -11.49 -10.88 8.35
C GLU A 114 -11.33 -9.47 7.74
N GLY A 115 -10.08 -9.07 7.49
CA GLY A 115 -9.78 -7.77 6.89
C GLY A 115 -10.29 -6.61 7.75
N SER A 116 -11.05 -5.68 7.17
CA SER A 116 -11.56 -4.51 7.91
C SER A 116 -12.59 -4.83 9.00
N ALA A 117 -13.15 -6.05 9.05
CA ALA A 117 -14.03 -6.45 10.14
C ALA A 117 -13.30 -6.49 11.48
N LEU A 118 -12.00 -6.86 11.49
CA LEU A 118 -11.17 -6.88 12.70
C LEU A 118 -11.04 -5.50 13.36
N MET A 119 -11.18 -4.41 12.61
CA MET A 119 -11.14 -3.06 13.19
C MET A 119 -12.30 -2.80 14.15
N ARG A 120 -13.42 -3.49 14.01
CA ARG A 120 -14.57 -3.36 14.94
C ARG A 120 -14.36 -4.09 16.27
N GLU A 121 -13.31 -4.91 16.35
CA GLU A 121 -12.95 -5.71 17.53
C GLU A 121 -11.48 -5.51 17.93
N PRO A 122 -11.09 -4.32 18.47
CA PRO A 122 -9.69 -4.01 18.80
C PRO A 122 -9.04 -5.04 19.73
N LYS A 123 -9.80 -5.65 20.65
CA LYS A 123 -9.31 -6.72 21.53
C LYS A 123 -8.94 -7.99 20.76
N LEU A 124 -9.72 -8.37 19.75
CA LEU A 124 -9.42 -9.50 18.88
C LEU A 124 -8.23 -9.16 17.97
N ALA A 125 -8.20 -7.95 17.39
CA ALA A 125 -7.07 -7.46 16.59
C ALA A 125 -5.76 -7.57 17.38
N ARG A 126 -5.73 -7.12 18.64
CA ARG A 126 -4.58 -7.30 19.54
C ARG A 126 -4.18 -8.77 19.68
N ARG A 127 -5.11 -9.67 20.01
CA ARG A 127 -4.80 -11.10 20.19
C ARG A 127 -4.23 -11.74 18.91
N VAL A 128 -4.76 -11.38 17.74
CA VAL A 128 -4.24 -11.84 16.46
C VAL A 128 -2.79 -11.38 16.28
N VAL A 129 -2.49 -10.10 16.57
CA VAL A 129 -1.14 -9.56 16.47
C VAL A 129 -0.20 -10.25 17.47
N GLU A 130 -0.59 -10.40 18.74
CA GLU A 130 0.19 -11.10 19.77
C GLU A 130 0.55 -12.53 19.34
N ALA A 131 -0.41 -13.26 18.78
CA ALA A 131 -0.21 -14.63 18.32
C ALA A 131 0.77 -14.70 17.13
N VAL A 132 0.64 -13.79 16.17
CA VAL A 132 1.54 -13.72 14.99
C VAL A 132 2.93 -13.27 15.40
N VAL A 133 3.07 -12.23 16.24
CA VAL A 133 4.36 -11.75 16.74
C VAL A 133 5.12 -12.84 17.50
N SER A 134 4.41 -13.58 18.35
CA SER A 134 5.02 -14.69 19.13
C SER A 134 5.48 -15.87 18.25
N ALA A 135 4.86 -16.03 17.07
CA ALA A 135 5.14 -17.15 16.16
C ALA A 135 6.14 -16.78 15.04
N SER A 136 6.28 -15.50 14.72
CA SER A 136 7.11 -15.01 13.61
C SER A 136 8.54 -14.75 14.05
N THR A 137 9.52 -15.16 13.23
CA THR A 137 10.93 -14.76 13.36
C THR A 137 11.24 -13.42 12.65
N LYS A 138 10.26 -12.90 11.90
CA LYS A 138 10.36 -11.63 11.17
C LYS A 138 9.57 -10.53 11.88
N PRO A 139 9.95 -9.25 11.76
CA PRO A 139 9.11 -8.16 12.27
C PRO A 139 7.72 -8.22 11.67
N VAL A 140 6.72 -7.95 12.49
CA VAL A 140 5.30 -7.97 12.09
C VAL A 140 4.78 -6.56 11.96
N THR A 141 4.13 -6.26 10.83
CA THR A 141 3.42 -5.00 10.59
C THR A 141 1.92 -5.26 10.43
N VAL A 142 1.11 -4.23 10.55
CA VAL A 142 -0.33 -4.36 10.37
C VAL A 142 -0.85 -3.25 9.49
N LYS A 143 -1.70 -3.57 8.50
CA LYS A 143 -2.34 -2.59 7.63
C LYS A 143 -3.81 -2.44 7.95
N ILE A 144 -4.22 -1.21 8.34
CA ILE A 144 -5.58 -0.82 8.73
C ILE A 144 -6.18 0.25 7.81
N ARG A 145 -7.44 0.60 8.05
CA ARG A 145 -8.15 1.76 7.50
C ARG A 145 -8.46 2.81 8.56
N ALA A 146 -9.08 3.93 8.18
CA ALA A 146 -9.56 4.96 9.10
C ALA A 146 -10.63 4.45 10.08
N GLY A 147 -11.37 3.44 9.69
CA GLY A 147 -12.47 2.85 10.45
C GLY A 147 -13.44 2.10 9.54
N TRP A 148 -14.60 1.75 10.08
CA TRP A 148 -15.66 1.05 9.35
C TRP A 148 -16.40 2.00 8.40
N ASN A 149 -16.93 3.10 8.96
CA ASN A 149 -17.62 4.17 8.25
C ASN A 149 -17.30 5.52 8.91
N ASP A 150 -17.97 6.60 8.48
CA ASP A 150 -17.68 7.93 9.02
C ASP A 150 -18.07 8.10 10.50
N ALA A 151 -19.04 7.34 10.99
CA ALA A 151 -19.45 7.34 12.41
C ALA A 151 -18.55 6.45 13.28
N GLU A 152 -17.86 5.47 12.67
CA GLU A 152 -17.02 4.47 13.35
C GLU A 152 -15.57 4.59 12.89
N LYS A 153 -14.94 5.77 13.06
CA LYS A 153 -13.51 6.02 12.79
C LYS A 153 -12.70 5.73 14.05
N ASN A 154 -12.14 4.53 14.14
CA ASN A 154 -11.44 4.05 15.34
C ASN A 154 -9.98 3.65 15.09
N ALA A 155 -9.35 4.16 14.04
CA ALA A 155 -7.96 3.80 13.68
C ALA A 155 -6.97 4.02 14.83
N VAL A 156 -7.17 5.05 15.68
CA VAL A 156 -6.29 5.32 16.82
C VAL A 156 -6.38 4.19 17.85
N GLU A 157 -7.58 3.80 18.26
CA GLU A 157 -7.80 2.70 19.20
C GLU A 157 -7.23 1.38 18.67
N VAL A 158 -7.49 1.08 17.40
CA VAL A 158 -6.96 -0.13 16.75
C VAL A 158 -5.43 -0.08 16.68
N ALA A 159 -4.82 1.05 16.33
CA ALA A 159 -3.36 1.19 16.28
C ALA A 159 -2.70 1.00 17.65
N GLN A 160 -3.31 1.51 18.72
CA GLN A 160 -2.84 1.27 20.09
C GLN A 160 -2.96 -0.20 20.50
N ALA A 161 -4.05 -0.88 20.11
CA ALA A 161 -4.22 -2.30 20.34
C ALA A 161 -3.16 -3.14 19.57
N ILE A 162 -2.84 -2.74 18.33
CA ILE A 162 -1.81 -3.36 17.49
C ILE A 162 -0.42 -3.16 18.11
N GLU A 163 -0.09 -1.95 18.57
CA GLU A 163 1.18 -1.67 19.26
C GLU A 163 1.31 -2.50 20.53
N ALA A 164 0.24 -2.56 21.35
CA ALA A 164 0.19 -3.39 22.55
C ALA A 164 0.33 -4.89 22.23
N GLY A 165 -0.04 -5.33 21.04
CA GLY A 165 0.17 -6.69 20.52
C GLY A 165 1.61 -6.96 20.05
N GLY A 166 2.49 -5.97 20.05
CA GLY A 166 3.91 -6.11 19.71
C GLY A 166 4.26 -5.91 18.24
N ALA A 167 3.37 -5.30 17.45
CA ALA A 167 3.68 -4.96 16.07
C ALA A 167 4.86 -3.98 15.95
N SER A 168 5.66 -4.13 14.89
CA SER A 168 6.83 -3.29 14.60
C SER A 168 6.50 -2.02 13.82
N ALA A 169 5.33 -1.94 13.17
CA ALA A 169 4.80 -0.74 12.51
C ALA A 169 3.31 -0.91 12.20
N VAL A 170 2.63 0.20 11.97
CA VAL A 170 1.24 0.22 11.51
C VAL A 170 1.09 1.06 10.25
N CYS A 171 0.43 0.50 9.21
CA CYS A 171 0.07 1.22 8.00
C CYS A 171 -1.40 1.66 8.05
N VAL A 172 -1.65 2.94 7.88
CA VAL A 172 -2.99 3.52 7.96
C VAL A 172 -3.44 4.05 6.60
N HIS A 173 -4.46 3.42 6.00
CA HIS A 173 -5.15 4.00 4.86
C HIS A 173 -6.22 4.98 5.36
N GLY A 174 -6.09 6.26 4.98
CA GLY A 174 -6.98 7.35 5.45
C GLY A 174 -8.43 7.28 4.95
N ARG A 175 -8.88 6.17 4.38
CA ARG A 175 -10.28 5.90 3.99
C ARG A 175 -10.93 4.88 4.91
N THR A 176 -12.24 5.02 5.15
CA THR A 176 -13.03 4.00 5.84
C THR A 176 -13.28 2.77 4.95
N ARG A 177 -13.78 1.69 5.55
CA ARG A 177 -14.19 0.49 4.81
C ARG A 177 -15.29 0.81 3.79
N GLU A 178 -16.28 1.62 4.14
CA GLU A 178 -17.41 1.95 3.26
C GLU A 178 -17.01 2.83 2.08
N GLN A 179 -16.02 3.70 2.25
CA GLN A 179 -15.49 4.49 1.15
C GLN A 179 -14.83 3.65 0.05
N PHE A 180 -14.34 2.45 0.35
CA PHE A 180 -13.53 1.67 -0.59
C PHE A 180 -12.36 2.50 -1.15
N TYR A 181 -12.59 3.16 -2.29
CA TYR A 181 -11.65 4.06 -2.99
C TYR A 181 -12.29 5.40 -3.39
N SER A 182 -13.54 5.64 -3.02
CA SER A 182 -14.25 6.89 -3.32
C SER A 182 -13.79 8.04 -2.40
N GLY A 183 -14.09 9.26 -2.80
CA GLY A 183 -13.70 10.46 -2.06
C GLY A 183 -12.19 10.61 -1.90
N HIS A 184 -11.76 11.24 -0.81
CA HIS A 184 -10.35 11.48 -0.46
C HIS A 184 -9.96 10.74 0.81
N ALA A 185 -8.67 10.37 0.92
CA ALA A 185 -8.10 9.85 2.14
C ALA A 185 -7.97 10.97 3.18
N ASP A 186 -8.49 10.74 4.38
CA ASP A 186 -8.38 11.68 5.50
C ASP A 186 -6.99 11.50 6.18
N TRP A 187 -6.08 12.39 5.83
CA TRP A 187 -4.72 12.37 6.38
C TRP A 187 -4.65 12.79 7.86
N ASN A 188 -5.69 13.47 8.39
CA ASN A 188 -5.74 13.80 9.82
C ASN A 188 -5.81 12.54 10.68
N ILE A 189 -6.45 11.47 10.18
CA ILE A 189 -6.47 10.16 10.86
C ILE A 189 -5.06 9.57 10.97
N ILE A 190 -4.24 9.70 9.89
CA ILE A 190 -2.85 9.23 9.89
C ILE A 190 -2.04 10.03 10.93
N ALA A 191 -2.21 11.36 10.95
CA ALA A 191 -1.57 12.23 11.95
C ALA A 191 -2.02 11.91 13.39
N ALA A 192 -3.30 11.61 13.60
CA ALA A 192 -3.82 11.23 14.92
C ALA A 192 -3.21 9.90 15.39
N VAL A 193 -3.13 8.90 14.51
CA VAL A 193 -2.44 7.64 14.83
C VAL A 193 -0.97 7.89 15.15
N LYS A 194 -0.26 8.70 14.34
CA LYS A 194 1.16 9.00 14.58
C LYS A 194 1.42 9.64 15.95
N LYS A 195 0.49 10.44 16.45
CA LYS A 195 0.57 11.03 17.80
C LYS A 195 0.28 10.02 18.92
N ALA A 196 -0.49 8.97 18.62
CA ALA A 196 -1.03 8.06 19.62
C ALA A 196 -0.17 6.80 19.84
N VAL A 197 0.75 6.47 18.93
CA VAL A 197 1.62 5.29 19.01
C VAL A 197 3.10 5.67 18.91
N ARG A 198 3.98 4.80 19.43
CA ARG A 198 5.44 4.97 19.40
C ARG A 198 6.09 4.22 18.23
N ILE A 199 5.44 3.15 17.75
CA ILE A 199 5.92 2.40 16.59
C ILE A 199 5.84 3.25 15.32
N PRO A 200 6.67 2.98 14.30
CA PRO A 200 6.60 3.64 13.01
C PRO A 200 5.20 3.59 12.41
N VAL A 201 4.77 4.72 11.82
CA VAL A 201 3.49 4.84 11.11
C VAL A 201 3.75 5.00 9.61
N ILE A 202 3.08 4.19 8.81
CA ILE A 202 3.13 4.19 7.37
C ILE A 202 1.86 4.86 6.86
N GLY A 203 1.98 6.05 6.26
CA GLY A 203 0.84 6.77 5.67
C GLY A 203 0.45 6.17 4.32
N ASN A 204 -0.85 6.00 4.08
CA ASN A 204 -1.36 5.46 2.81
C ASN A 204 -2.63 6.18 2.35
N GLY A 205 -2.73 6.44 1.05
CA GLY A 205 -3.88 7.01 0.37
C GLY A 205 -3.57 8.29 -0.39
N ASP A 206 -3.97 8.36 -1.65
CA ASP A 206 -3.92 9.51 -2.56
C ASP A 206 -2.50 10.09 -2.82
N VAL A 207 -1.48 9.26 -2.69
CA VAL A 207 -0.12 9.59 -3.14
C VAL A 207 0.03 9.14 -4.60
N THR A 208 0.31 10.11 -5.49
CA THR A 208 0.38 9.93 -6.95
C THR A 208 1.64 10.52 -7.58
N ASP A 209 2.43 11.27 -6.83
CA ASP A 209 3.63 12.01 -7.25
C ASP A 209 4.52 12.36 -6.05
N VAL A 210 5.68 12.95 -6.30
CA VAL A 210 6.63 13.35 -5.27
C VAL A 210 6.03 14.42 -4.35
N THR A 211 5.27 15.35 -4.91
CA THR A 211 4.63 16.43 -4.15
C THR A 211 3.63 15.90 -3.12
N SER A 212 2.78 14.96 -3.51
CA SER A 212 1.80 14.35 -2.59
C SER A 212 2.46 13.46 -1.52
N ALA A 213 3.56 12.77 -1.85
CA ALA A 213 4.34 12.03 -0.86
C ALA A 213 5.01 12.96 0.17
N TYR A 214 5.63 14.05 -0.31
CA TYR A 214 6.20 15.08 0.55
C TYR A 214 5.15 15.66 1.51
N ARG A 215 4.00 16.06 0.96
CA ARG A 215 2.88 16.58 1.75
C ARG A 215 2.39 15.60 2.80
N MET A 216 2.20 14.33 2.43
CA MET A 216 1.79 13.30 3.39
C MET A 216 2.75 13.23 4.57
N MET A 217 4.06 13.20 4.33
CA MET A 217 5.05 13.16 5.40
C MET A 217 5.05 14.45 6.26
N GLN A 218 4.88 15.62 5.63
CA GLN A 218 4.87 16.90 6.35
C GLN A 218 3.60 17.10 7.17
N GLU A 219 2.44 16.81 6.60
CA GLU A 219 1.14 17.06 7.24
C GLU A 219 0.81 16.04 8.33
N THR A 220 1.26 14.77 8.16
CA THR A 220 0.90 13.70 9.09
C THR A 220 2.01 13.34 10.07
N GLY A 221 3.25 13.67 9.76
CA GLY A 221 4.41 13.22 10.51
C GLY A 221 4.72 11.72 10.39
N CYS A 222 4.07 10.99 9.48
CA CYS A 222 4.32 9.55 9.26
C CYS A 222 5.79 9.28 8.90
N ASP A 223 6.27 8.08 9.21
CA ASP A 223 7.67 7.70 9.02
C ASP A 223 7.94 7.15 7.61
N PHE A 224 6.93 6.51 7.04
CA PHE A 224 6.95 5.88 5.73
C PHE A 224 5.70 6.26 4.94
N VAL A 225 5.78 6.14 3.61
CA VAL A 225 4.65 6.37 2.69
C VAL A 225 4.43 5.13 1.84
N MET A 226 3.20 4.60 1.87
CA MET A 226 2.82 3.46 1.06
C MET A 226 1.99 3.89 -0.14
N ILE A 227 2.44 3.54 -1.33
CA ILE A 227 1.85 3.89 -2.61
C ILE A 227 1.05 2.69 -3.15
N GLY A 228 -0.24 2.89 -3.42
CA GLY A 228 -1.09 1.89 -4.06
C GLY A 228 -1.39 2.26 -5.51
N ARG A 229 -2.55 2.85 -5.74
CA ARG A 229 -3.05 3.19 -7.09
C ARG A 229 -2.14 4.15 -7.87
N GLY A 230 -1.34 4.97 -7.17
CA GLY A 230 -0.36 5.85 -7.81
C GLY A 230 0.73 5.12 -8.61
N ALA A 231 1.00 3.84 -8.28
CA ALA A 231 1.96 3.01 -8.99
C ALA A 231 1.37 2.28 -10.21
N LEU A 232 0.04 2.26 -10.37
CA LEU A 232 -0.63 1.54 -11.47
C LEU A 232 -0.31 2.17 -12.83
N GLY A 233 0.44 1.46 -13.66
CA GLY A 233 0.95 1.96 -14.94
C GLY A 233 1.99 3.07 -14.79
N ASN A 234 2.47 3.33 -13.58
CA ASN A 234 3.46 4.34 -13.24
C ASN A 234 4.46 3.84 -12.16
N PRO A 235 5.21 2.76 -12.40
CA PRO A 235 6.23 2.33 -11.44
C PRO A 235 7.36 3.37 -11.28
N TRP A 236 7.53 4.29 -12.23
CA TRP A 236 8.50 5.39 -12.18
C TRP A 236 8.29 6.35 -11.02
N ILE A 237 7.10 6.35 -10.38
CA ILE A 237 6.85 7.12 -9.15
C ILE A 237 7.90 6.81 -8.08
N PHE A 238 8.32 5.54 -7.97
CA PHE A 238 9.36 5.15 -7.00
C PHE A 238 10.73 5.69 -7.36
N GLU A 239 11.05 5.83 -8.65
CA GLU A 239 12.31 6.41 -9.12
C GLU A 239 12.38 7.90 -8.75
N GLY A 240 11.29 8.64 -9.01
CA GLY A 240 11.20 10.06 -8.62
C GLY A 240 11.32 10.25 -7.10
N LEU A 241 10.61 9.43 -6.33
CA LEU A 241 10.66 9.45 -4.87
C LEU A 241 12.04 9.10 -4.31
N ALA A 242 12.71 8.09 -4.88
CA ALA A 242 14.06 7.71 -4.46
C ALA A 242 15.08 8.83 -4.76
N ARG A 243 15.02 9.43 -5.94
CA ARG A 243 15.88 10.58 -6.31
C ARG A 243 15.67 11.78 -5.38
N ALA A 244 14.42 12.10 -5.08
CA ALA A 244 14.10 13.20 -4.15
C ALA A 244 14.57 12.89 -2.71
N TRP A 245 14.50 11.62 -2.29
CA TRP A 245 15.03 11.16 -1.00
C TRP A 245 16.56 11.32 -0.93
N ASP A 246 17.26 10.83 -1.93
CA ASP A 246 18.73 10.90 -2.01
C ASP A 246 19.23 12.35 -2.10
N ALA A 247 18.43 13.26 -2.69
CA ALA A 247 18.69 14.69 -2.71
C ALA A 247 18.37 15.43 -1.40
N GLY A 248 17.90 14.73 -0.35
CA GLY A 248 17.57 15.32 0.95
C GLY A 248 16.29 16.16 0.99
N VAL A 249 15.44 16.05 -0.03
CA VAL A 249 14.19 16.83 -0.13
C VAL A 249 13.26 16.60 1.07
N PHE A 250 13.28 15.40 1.63
CA PHE A 250 12.44 14.99 2.76
C PHE A 250 13.07 15.28 4.12
N ASP A 251 14.29 15.83 4.18
CA ASP A 251 15.00 16.19 5.43
C ASP A 251 14.54 17.53 6.04
N ALA A 252 13.72 18.29 5.31
CA ALA A 252 13.15 19.53 5.83
C ALA A 252 12.43 19.29 7.17
N PRO A 253 12.58 20.21 8.17
CA PRO A 253 11.93 20.06 9.46
C PRO A 253 10.42 19.92 9.24
N ARG A 254 9.84 18.86 9.80
CA ARG A 254 8.39 18.65 9.79
C ARG A 254 7.74 19.84 10.49
N THR A 255 6.77 20.46 9.86
CA THR A 255 5.96 21.46 10.54
C THR A 255 5.27 20.72 11.69
N GLU A 256 5.66 21.00 12.93
CA GLU A 256 4.89 20.56 14.09
C GLU A 256 3.46 21.04 13.84
N GLY A 257 2.56 20.09 13.62
CA GLY A 257 1.14 20.42 13.44
C GLY A 257 0.72 21.19 14.68
N ARG A 258 0.53 22.52 14.55
CA ARG A 258 -0.08 23.31 15.61
C ARG A 258 -1.40 22.64 15.91
N GLY A 259 -1.45 21.95 17.06
CA GLY A 259 -2.62 21.28 17.53
C GLY A 259 -3.78 22.26 17.62
N THR A 260 -4.76 22.07 16.79
CA THR A 260 -6.11 22.32 17.25
C THR A 260 -6.36 21.22 18.26
N GLU A 261 -6.48 21.57 19.53
CA GLU A 261 -6.88 20.65 20.58
C GLU A 261 -8.08 19.84 20.10
N PRO A 262 -8.11 18.50 20.35
CA PRO A 262 -9.32 17.75 20.08
C PRO A 262 -10.42 18.32 20.96
N VAL A 263 -11.36 19.01 20.36
CA VAL A 263 -12.63 19.33 21.00
C VAL A 263 -13.34 18.01 21.21
N LEU A 264 -13.16 17.42 22.38
CA LEU A 264 -14.04 16.36 22.85
C LEU A 264 -15.46 16.94 22.92
N PRO A 265 -16.46 16.30 22.34
CA PRO A 265 -17.83 16.78 22.47
C PRO A 265 -18.25 16.72 23.94
N ARG A 266 -18.35 17.88 24.57
CA ARG A 266 -19.12 18.05 25.79
C ARG A 266 -20.58 18.16 25.38
N ASP A 267 -21.37 17.23 25.84
CA ASP A 267 -22.83 17.19 25.82
C ASP A 267 -23.57 17.13 24.48
N SER A 268 -24.46 16.15 24.44
CA SER A 268 -25.33 15.72 23.37
C SER A 268 -26.53 16.66 23.11
N ARG A 269 -26.33 17.98 22.88
CA ARG A 269 -27.45 18.89 22.59
C ARG A 269 -27.27 19.87 21.44
N ASP A 270 -26.15 19.88 20.72
CA ASP A 270 -25.94 20.77 19.56
C ASP A 270 -25.66 19.99 18.25
N ALA A 271 -26.57 19.08 17.91
CA ALA A 271 -26.53 18.30 16.68
C ALA A 271 -27.25 18.98 15.50
N ALA A 272 -27.13 20.30 15.37
CA ALA A 272 -27.67 21.02 14.22
C ALA A 272 -26.72 22.17 13.85
N GLY A 273 -25.64 21.85 13.08
CA GLY A 273 -24.76 22.92 12.58
C GLY A 273 -23.37 22.52 12.17
N ALA A 274 -22.96 21.28 12.33
CA ALA A 274 -21.65 20.82 11.84
C ALA A 274 -21.69 20.45 10.34
N GLN A 275 -21.86 21.43 9.47
CA GLN A 275 -21.39 21.29 8.10
C GLN A 275 -19.87 21.06 8.19
N ALA A 276 -19.44 19.89 7.72
CA ALA A 276 -18.04 19.48 7.68
C ALA A 276 -17.20 20.60 7.05
N ALA A 277 -16.38 21.25 7.87
CA ALA A 277 -15.26 22.00 7.36
C ALA A 277 -14.35 20.99 6.66
N GLN A 278 -14.52 20.85 5.34
CA GLN A 278 -13.53 20.22 4.48
C GLN A 278 -12.25 20.97 4.75
N SER A 279 -11.29 20.33 5.46
CA SER A 279 -9.96 20.91 5.66
C SER A 279 -9.41 21.21 4.28
N ALA A 280 -9.28 22.49 3.95
CA ALA A 280 -8.69 22.94 2.70
C ALA A 280 -7.31 22.28 2.60
N VAL A 281 -7.13 21.47 1.57
CA VAL A 281 -5.85 20.80 1.27
C VAL A 281 -4.78 21.87 1.19
N LYS A 282 -3.91 21.94 2.18
CA LYS A 282 -2.89 22.98 2.26
C LYS A 282 -1.78 22.63 1.25
N MET A 283 -1.89 23.16 0.05
CA MET A 283 -0.86 23.00 -0.97
C MET A 283 0.46 23.62 -0.48
N PRO A 284 1.63 23.00 -0.77
CA PRO A 284 2.91 23.64 -0.53
C PRO A 284 2.95 24.98 -1.27
N GLN A 285 3.81 25.92 -0.80
CA GLN A 285 4.05 27.16 -1.53
C GLN A 285 4.34 26.84 -3.00
N PRO A 286 3.86 27.64 -3.97
CA PRO A 286 4.00 27.33 -5.40
C PRO A 286 5.44 27.03 -5.82
N GLU A 287 6.41 27.74 -5.25
CA GLU A 287 7.84 27.52 -5.50
C GLU A 287 8.29 26.12 -5.03
N LYS A 288 7.86 25.70 -3.84
CA LYS A 288 8.20 24.36 -3.33
C LYS A 288 7.52 23.26 -4.14
N ALA A 289 6.29 23.47 -4.59
CA ALA A 289 5.61 22.51 -5.45
C ALA A 289 6.31 22.36 -6.79
N ALA A 290 6.79 23.48 -7.39
CA ALA A 290 7.56 23.46 -8.63
C ALA A 290 8.90 22.74 -8.46
N GLU A 291 9.63 22.99 -7.36
CA GLU A 291 10.86 22.27 -7.02
C GLU A 291 10.62 20.76 -6.91
N LEU A 292 9.58 20.35 -6.18
CA LEU A 292 9.24 18.94 -5.98
C LEU A 292 8.88 18.24 -7.30
N SER A 293 8.18 18.92 -8.20
CA SER A 293 7.79 18.36 -9.49
C SER A 293 8.97 18.06 -10.42
N LEU A 294 10.15 18.64 -10.18
CA LEU A 294 11.37 18.32 -10.94
C LEU A 294 11.85 16.87 -10.74
N TYR A 295 11.42 16.24 -9.63
CA TYR A 295 11.73 14.84 -9.36
C TYR A 295 10.72 13.88 -9.97
N ASP A 296 9.54 14.33 -10.41
CA ASP A 296 8.56 13.47 -11.05
C ASP A 296 9.08 12.95 -12.40
N ILE A 297 9.07 11.64 -12.56
CA ILE A 297 9.48 10.99 -13.80
C ILE A 297 8.28 10.88 -14.72
N VAL A 298 8.35 11.56 -15.86
CA VAL A 298 7.35 11.45 -16.93
C VAL A 298 7.93 10.53 -18.01
N PRO A 299 7.53 9.25 -18.04
CA PRO A 299 8.05 8.31 -19.03
C PRO A 299 7.59 8.69 -20.44
N SER A 300 8.47 8.55 -21.43
CA SER A 300 8.14 8.68 -22.83
C SER A 300 7.14 7.58 -23.27
N LYS A 301 6.62 7.70 -24.45
CA LYS A 301 5.78 6.66 -25.08
C LYS A 301 6.58 5.36 -25.24
N GLU A 302 7.82 5.49 -25.68
CA GLU A 302 8.76 4.40 -25.89
C GLU A 302 9.08 3.67 -24.58
N ASP A 303 9.35 4.41 -23.48
CA ASP A 303 9.56 3.83 -22.14
C ASP A 303 8.35 3.02 -21.68
N LYS A 304 7.15 3.52 -21.94
CA LYS A 304 5.91 2.82 -21.59
C LYS A 304 5.72 1.53 -22.38
N ILE A 305 6.02 1.56 -23.70
CA ILE A 305 5.96 0.37 -24.56
C ILE A 305 6.94 -0.69 -24.07
N GLU A 306 8.20 -0.32 -23.85
CA GLU A 306 9.24 -1.21 -23.35
C GLU A 306 8.84 -1.83 -22.00
N MET A 307 8.37 -1.00 -21.07
CA MET A 307 7.91 -1.47 -19.76
C MET A 307 6.72 -2.43 -19.87
N MET A 308 5.75 -2.17 -20.75
CA MET A 308 4.61 -3.06 -20.97
C MET A 308 5.05 -4.40 -21.52
N LEU A 309 5.96 -4.42 -22.50
CA LEU A 309 6.49 -5.66 -23.08
C LEU A 309 7.26 -6.45 -22.02
N ARG A 310 8.16 -5.80 -21.30
CA ARG A 310 8.91 -6.43 -20.21
C ARG A 310 7.99 -7.03 -19.15
N HIS A 311 7.03 -6.24 -18.66
CA HIS A 311 6.05 -6.71 -17.66
C HIS A 311 5.29 -7.93 -18.18
N PHE A 312 4.87 -7.89 -19.45
CA PHE A 312 4.20 -9.02 -20.08
C PHE A 312 5.07 -10.28 -20.14
N GLU A 313 6.36 -10.14 -20.55
CA GLU A 313 7.28 -11.29 -20.62
C GLU A 313 7.51 -11.91 -19.24
N ASP A 314 7.65 -11.09 -18.20
CA ASP A 314 7.82 -11.56 -16.83
C ASP A 314 6.58 -12.34 -16.33
N VAL A 315 5.38 -11.80 -16.59
CA VAL A 315 4.13 -12.51 -16.24
C VAL A 315 3.95 -13.78 -17.09
N TYR A 316 4.32 -13.72 -18.37
CA TYR A 316 4.25 -14.86 -19.27
C TYR A 316 5.16 -16.02 -18.81
N ALA A 317 6.41 -15.70 -18.46
CA ALA A 317 7.36 -16.67 -17.95
C ALA A 317 6.90 -17.32 -16.64
N LEU A 318 6.29 -16.54 -15.75
CA LEU A 318 5.83 -16.99 -14.44
C LEU A 318 4.51 -17.78 -14.48
N LYS A 319 3.54 -17.30 -15.24
CA LYS A 319 2.15 -17.79 -15.16
C LYS A 319 1.62 -18.47 -16.44
N GLY A 320 2.43 -18.48 -17.51
CA GLY A 320 2.04 -19.00 -18.81
C GLY A 320 1.12 -18.07 -19.60
N GLU A 321 0.94 -18.39 -20.88
CA GLU A 321 0.27 -17.54 -21.87
C GLU A 321 -1.17 -17.15 -21.48
N TYR A 322 -1.97 -18.15 -21.15
CA TYR A 322 -3.39 -17.92 -20.86
C TYR A 322 -3.62 -16.87 -19.76
N THR A 323 -2.86 -16.98 -18.68
CA THR A 323 -2.97 -16.08 -17.54
C THR A 323 -2.35 -14.72 -17.86
N ALA A 324 -1.16 -14.70 -18.46
CA ALA A 324 -0.43 -13.48 -18.77
C ALA A 324 -1.22 -12.55 -19.69
N VAL A 325 -1.77 -13.07 -20.80
CA VAL A 325 -2.57 -12.26 -21.72
C VAL A 325 -3.78 -11.62 -21.03
N ARG A 326 -4.46 -12.33 -20.15
CA ARG A 326 -5.64 -11.82 -19.44
C ARG A 326 -5.29 -10.79 -18.36
N GLU A 327 -4.29 -11.08 -17.57
CA GLU A 327 -3.87 -10.17 -16.49
C GLU A 327 -3.27 -8.89 -17.05
N MET A 328 -2.50 -8.96 -18.13
CA MET A 328 -1.89 -7.78 -18.74
C MET A 328 -2.89 -6.80 -19.35
N ARG A 329 -4.10 -7.21 -19.70
CA ARG A 329 -5.14 -6.30 -20.24
C ARG A 329 -5.36 -5.08 -19.33
N LYS A 330 -5.46 -5.29 -18.01
CA LYS A 330 -5.63 -4.20 -17.03
C LYS A 330 -4.35 -3.35 -16.90
N HIS A 331 -3.16 -4.00 -16.87
CA HIS A 331 -1.88 -3.29 -16.75
C HIS A 331 -1.61 -2.41 -17.97
N VAL A 332 -1.81 -2.94 -19.18
CA VAL A 332 -1.74 -2.16 -20.42
C VAL A 332 -2.67 -0.95 -20.35
N GLY A 333 -3.92 -1.15 -19.89
CA GLY A 333 -4.88 -0.06 -19.71
C GLY A 333 -4.40 1.06 -18.77
N TRP A 334 -3.64 0.71 -17.73
CA TRP A 334 -3.05 1.69 -16.80
C TRP A 334 -1.82 2.39 -17.38
N TYR A 335 -0.90 1.67 -18.03
CA TYR A 335 0.27 2.28 -18.69
C TYR A 335 -0.12 3.28 -19.77
N LEU A 336 -1.23 3.04 -20.47
CA LEU A 336 -1.73 3.91 -21.53
C LEU A 336 -2.37 5.21 -21.02
N LYS A 337 -2.57 5.36 -19.71
CA LYS A 337 -3.18 6.58 -19.16
C LYS A 337 -2.38 7.81 -19.61
N GLY A 338 -3.12 8.79 -20.18
CA GLY A 338 -2.54 10.04 -20.69
C GLY A 338 -2.01 9.98 -22.14
N LEU A 339 -1.98 8.80 -22.79
CA LEU A 339 -1.60 8.70 -24.19
C LEU A 339 -2.80 8.93 -25.14
N PRO A 340 -2.60 9.59 -26.28
CA PRO A 340 -3.62 9.70 -27.34
C PRO A 340 -4.08 8.30 -27.79
N GLY A 341 -5.39 8.12 -28.04
CA GLY A 341 -5.93 6.84 -28.49
C GLY A 341 -6.06 5.73 -27.45
N ALA A 342 -5.69 5.96 -26.19
CA ALA A 342 -5.73 4.97 -25.10
C ALA A 342 -7.08 4.26 -24.93
N ALA A 343 -8.21 4.96 -25.14
CA ALA A 343 -9.54 4.37 -25.01
C ALA A 343 -9.83 3.30 -26.08
N ALA A 344 -9.54 3.63 -27.35
CA ALA A 344 -9.71 2.71 -28.47
C ALA A 344 -8.78 1.49 -28.33
N PHE A 345 -7.53 1.73 -27.89
CA PHE A 345 -6.55 0.67 -27.68
C PHE A 345 -7.01 -0.31 -26.58
N ARG A 346 -7.51 0.18 -25.44
CA ARG A 346 -8.07 -0.68 -24.38
C ARG A 346 -9.19 -1.59 -24.90
N GLY A 347 -10.05 -1.07 -25.77
CA GLY A 347 -11.09 -1.88 -26.43
C GLY A 347 -10.51 -3.05 -27.23
N ARG A 348 -9.46 -2.82 -28.01
CA ARG A 348 -8.78 -3.86 -28.81
C ARG A 348 -8.06 -4.89 -27.92
N VAL A 349 -7.29 -4.46 -26.94
CA VAL A 349 -6.53 -5.35 -26.06
C VAL A 349 -7.42 -6.34 -25.31
N ASN A 350 -8.64 -5.94 -24.95
CA ASN A 350 -9.59 -6.82 -24.27
C ASN A 350 -10.06 -8.01 -25.14
N GLN A 351 -9.90 -7.94 -26.47
CA GLN A 351 -10.25 -9.00 -27.41
C GLN A 351 -9.07 -9.93 -27.75
N ILE A 352 -7.86 -9.55 -27.41
CA ILE A 352 -6.65 -10.34 -27.70
C ILE A 352 -6.57 -11.53 -26.76
N ASN A 353 -6.34 -12.73 -27.30
CA ASN A 353 -6.32 -13.98 -26.56
C ASN A 353 -4.99 -14.74 -26.64
N ASP A 354 -4.06 -14.32 -27.49
CA ASP A 354 -2.73 -14.92 -27.65
C ASP A 354 -1.60 -13.94 -27.44
N ALA A 355 -0.42 -14.46 -27.09
CA ALA A 355 0.74 -13.67 -26.73
C ALA A 355 1.35 -12.91 -27.91
N ALA A 356 1.35 -13.50 -29.12
CA ALA A 356 1.96 -12.87 -30.28
C ALA A 356 1.17 -11.61 -30.68
N ALA A 357 -0.16 -11.71 -30.75
CA ALA A 357 -1.03 -10.59 -31.03
C ALA A 357 -0.94 -9.51 -29.95
N LEU A 358 -0.77 -9.87 -28.66
CA LEU A 358 -0.61 -8.87 -27.61
C LEU A 358 0.72 -8.10 -27.74
N ARG A 359 1.84 -8.79 -28.04
CA ARG A 359 3.14 -8.15 -28.28
C ARG A 359 3.09 -7.20 -29.47
N GLU A 360 2.48 -7.63 -30.57
CA GLU A 360 2.34 -6.82 -31.76
C GLU A 360 1.46 -5.58 -31.50
N ALA A 361 0.33 -5.78 -30.81
CA ALA A 361 -0.52 -4.66 -30.43
C ALA A 361 0.22 -3.63 -29.55
N ILE A 362 1.01 -4.05 -28.55
CA ILE A 362 1.78 -3.16 -27.69
C ILE A 362 2.86 -2.40 -28.50
N ARG A 363 3.56 -3.07 -29.43
CA ARG A 363 4.56 -2.41 -30.29
C ARG A 363 3.94 -1.39 -31.26
N GLY A 364 2.70 -1.62 -31.65
CA GLY A 364 1.96 -0.75 -32.56
C GLY A 364 1.25 0.45 -31.86
N ILE A 365 1.51 0.70 -30.56
CA ILE A 365 1.05 1.89 -29.86
C ILE A 365 1.82 3.10 -30.42
#